data_c00e7a6cb7e22fbac60c09bbfc9efa34
#
_entry.id   c00e7a6cb7e22fbac60c09bbfc9efa34
#
_cell.length_a   1.000
_cell.length_b   1.000
_cell.length_c   1.000
_cell.angle_alpha   90.00
_cell.angle_beta   90.00
_cell.angle_gamma   90.00
#
_symmetry.space_group_name_H-M   'P 1'
#
loop_
_entity.id
_entity.type
_entity.pdbx_description
1 polymer ?
#
loop_
_entity_poly.entity_id
_entity_poly.type
_entity_poly.pdbx_seq_one_letter_code
_entity_poly.pdbx_strand_id
1 'polypeptide(L)'
;MDHEEMLEILRQNVGFDSPQRWLDYALKHAFQRVHAVPITECPDCGSSPRRQLGQYVYYSTLIRLRECANCGLIWADAKLPPSVVGRHFDRVYKDDLYFVKARRLVFSHMAELIDQLTRPRARILDVGGAKGHLMHQVRTRRPDVRIVVNDISEESTRWASEKFGFDTICGDAQALARHDGTYDLVVLSDVLYYIADVAAFWAIVSRLLAPGGVLLIRVPNKLASIKFCQGLKLAGRAVGVHNGLQDRVPCFNPEHIYVFSLRYLQRRLKTLGFEIVRVMPSPSICRGSRLADAMLTGTFRVLTAVSRLTWERLTLSPSMVVIGLHGKQQGPESVAGVLERR
;
A
#
# COMPACT_ATOMS: atom_id res chain seq x y z
N MET A 1 -16.51 -27.20 1.50
CA MET A 1 -17.29 -26.01 1.10
C MET A 1 -17.94 -26.34 -0.25
N ASP A 2 -19.24 -26.39 -0.28
CA ASP A 2 -19.98 -26.65 -1.51
C ASP A 2 -20.09 -25.38 -2.39
N HIS A 3 -20.69 -25.52 -3.56
CA HIS A 3 -20.80 -24.43 -4.53
C HIS A 3 -21.70 -23.29 -4.04
N GLU A 4 -22.79 -23.61 -3.35
CA GLU A 4 -23.74 -22.62 -2.83
C GLU A 4 -23.16 -21.84 -1.65
N GLU A 5 -22.51 -22.52 -0.72
CA GLU A 5 -21.82 -21.90 0.39
C GLU A 5 -20.71 -20.93 -0.10
N MET A 6 -19.98 -21.33 -1.14
CA MET A 6 -18.96 -20.47 -1.77
C MET A 6 -19.57 -19.25 -2.46
N LEU A 7 -20.70 -19.42 -3.17
CA LEU A 7 -21.41 -18.33 -3.80
C LEU A 7 -21.97 -17.35 -2.77
N GLU A 8 -22.47 -17.85 -1.64
CA GLU A 8 -22.98 -16.99 -0.57
C GLU A 8 -21.87 -16.17 0.08
N ILE A 9 -20.71 -16.77 0.35
CA ILE A 9 -19.53 -16.04 0.87
C ILE A 9 -19.04 -15.01 -0.16
N LEU A 10 -19.05 -15.32 -1.45
CA LEU A 10 -18.72 -14.37 -2.51
C LEU A 10 -19.70 -13.20 -2.54
N ARG A 11 -21.01 -13.45 -2.45
CA ARG A 11 -22.04 -12.41 -2.37
C ARG A 11 -21.84 -11.49 -1.17
N GLN A 12 -21.44 -12.03 -0.03
CA GLN A 12 -21.27 -11.31 1.22
C GLN A 12 -19.98 -10.47 1.26
N ASN A 13 -18.94 -10.87 0.54
CA ASN A 13 -17.58 -10.35 0.75
C ASN A 13 -17.01 -9.55 -0.43
N VAL A 14 -17.66 -9.54 -1.58
CA VAL A 14 -17.11 -8.84 -2.75
C VAL A 14 -17.94 -7.61 -3.06
N GLY A 15 -17.37 -6.43 -2.82
CA GLY A 15 -18.00 -5.14 -3.13
C GLY A 15 -17.94 -4.83 -4.63
N PHE A 16 -18.78 -5.46 -5.43
CA PHE A 16 -18.94 -5.10 -6.83
C PHE A 16 -19.94 -3.96 -7.00
N ASP A 17 -19.62 -3.03 -7.90
CA ASP A 17 -20.46 -1.88 -8.23
C ASP A 17 -21.75 -2.32 -9.00
N SER A 18 -21.79 -3.58 -9.48
CA SER A 18 -22.96 -4.14 -10.14
C SER A 18 -23.03 -5.67 -10.01
N PRO A 19 -24.25 -6.26 -10.00
CA PRO A 19 -24.45 -7.71 -10.00
C PRO A 19 -23.76 -8.42 -11.17
N GLN A 20 -23.70 -7.77 -12.34
CA GLN A 20 -23.07 -8.34 -13.54
C GLN A 20 -21.56 -8.50 -13.38
N ARG A 21 -20.86 -7.48 -12.87
CA ARG A 21 -19.42 -7.54 -12.59
C ARG A 21 -19.09 -8.62 -11.56
N TRP A 22 -19.99 -8.79 -10.58
CA TRP A 22 -19.87 -9.86 -9.59
C TRP A 22 -19.99 -11.23 -10.26
N LEU A 23 -21.00 -11.42 -11.11
CA LEU A 23 -21.23 -12.68 -11.81
C LEU A 23 -20.04 -13.01 -12.74
N ASP A 24 -19.54 -12.04 -13.49
CA ASP A 24 -18.40 -12.19 -14.38
C ASP A 24 -17.13 -12.56 -13.58
N TYR A 25 -16.93 -11.98 -12.42
CA TYR A 25 -15.82 -12.31 -11.52
C TYR A 25 -16.00 -13.73 -10.95
N ALA A 26 -17.17 -14.07 -10.45
CA ALA A 26 -17.47 -15.37 -9.87
C ALA A 26 -17.30 -16.49 -10.91
N LEU A 27 -17.85 -16.31 -12.12
CA LEU A 27 -17.71 -17.27 -13.22
C LEU A 27 -16.26 -17.41 -13.69
N LYS A 28 -15.48 -16.36 -13.68
CA LYS A 28 -14.10 -16.34 -14.17
C LYS A 28 -13.09 -16.89 -13.18
N HIS A 29 -13.34 -16.75 -11.88
CA HIS A 29 -12.35 -16.99 -10.82
C HIS A 29 -12.78 -18.06 -9.79
N ALA A 30 -14.07 -18.25 -9.54
CA ALA A 30 -14.56 -19.20 -8.55
C ALA A 30 -14.26 -20.67 -8.89
N PHE A 31 -14.11 -20.98 -10.17
CA PHE A 31 -13.89 -22.36 -10.64
C PHE A 31 -12.41 -22.74 -10.83
N GLN A 32 -11.49 -21.77 -10.73
CA GLN A 32 -10.06 -22.09 -10.75
C GLN A 32 -9.61 -22.50 -9.35
N ARG A 33 -9.48 -23.81 -9.13
CA ARG A 33 -8.84 -24.31 -7.92
C ARG A 33 -7.37 -23.91 -7.92
N VAL A 34 -6.97 -23.13 -6.94
CA VAL A 34 -5.59 -22.71 -6.75
C VAL A 34 -5.12 -23.24 -5.40
N HIS A 35 -3.98 -23.92 -5.40
CA HIS A 35 -3.34 -24.34 -4.15
C HIS A 35 -2.72 -23.12 -3.45
N ALA A 36 -3.44 -22.55 -2.52
CA ALA A 36 -2.91 -21.49 -1.68
C ALA A 36 -2.05 -22.08 -0.54
N VAL A 37 -0.94 -21.44 -0.22
CA VAL A 37 -0.09 -21.82 0.90
C VAL A 37 -0.63 -21.16 2.17
N PRO A 38 -0.99 -21.92 3.23
CA PRO A 38 -1.49 -21.34 4.46
C PRO A 38 -0.39 -20.58 5.21
N ILE A 39 -0.76 -19.47 5.84
CA ILE A 39 0.10 -18.65 6.71
C ILE A 39 -0.54 -18.66 8.10
N THR A 40 -0.06 -19.53 8.96
CA THR A 40 -0.65 -19.77 10.30
C THR A 40 -0.13 -18.81 11.37
N GLU A 41 1.10 -18.33 11.22
CA GLU A 41 1.78 -17.42 12.14
C GLU A 41 2.02 -16.05 11.49
N CYS A 42 2.30 -15.07 12.32
CA CYS A 42 2.58 -13.71 11.84
C CYS A 42 3.84 -13.68 10.97
N PRO A 43 3.76 -13.25 9.71
CA PRO A 43 4.92 -13.24 8.79
C PRO A 43 6.04 -12.27 9.19
N ASP A 44 5.77 -11.36 10.15
CA ASP A 44 6.78 -10.39 10.61
C ASP A 44 7.48 -10.80 11.90
N CYS A 45 6.77 -11.43 12.84
CA CYS A 45 7.34 -11.74 14.16
C CYS A 45 7.09 -13.17 14.65
N GLY A 46 6.53 -14.07 13.85
CA GLY A 46 6.27 -15.46 14.21
C GLY A 46 5.18 -15.70 15.26
N SER A 47 4.58 -14.64 15.81
CA SER A 47 3.59 -14.81 16.89
C SER A 47 2.24 -15.27 16.35
N SER A 48 1.48 -15.94 17.22
CA SER A 48 0.13 -16.42 16.91
C SER A 48 -0.84 -15.26 16.64
N PRO A 49 -1.91 -15.51 15.84
CA PRO A 49 -2.96 -14.54 15.61
C PRO A 49 -3.78 -14.29 16.89
N ARG A 50 -4.13 -13.02 17.14
CA ARG A 50 -5.01 -12.61 18.23
C ARG A 50 -6.47 -12.84 17.91
N ARG A 51 -6.88 -12.48 16.69
CA ARG A 51 -8.27 -12.56 16.23
C ARG A 51 -8.37 -12.57 14.71
N GLN A 52 -9.54 -13.00 14.25
CA GLN A 52 -9.96 -12.84 12.87
C GLN A 52 -10.74 -11.54 12.70
N LEU A 53 -10.37 -10.73 11.70
CA LEU A 53 -11.03 -9.45 11.41
C LEU A 53 -12.09 -9.55 10.32
N GLY A 54 -11.96 -10.53 9.43
CA GLY A 54 -12.86 -10.77 8.31
C GLY A 54 -12.43 -11.98 7.51
N GLN A 55 -13.21 -12.30 6.48
CA GLN A 55 -12.90 -13.37 5.54
C GLN A 55 -13.46 -13.05 4.17
N TYR A 56 -12.90 -13.62 3.14
CA TYR A 56 -13.35 -13.50 1.75
C TYR A 56 -12.92 -14.74 0.95
N VAL A 57 -13.57 -14.97 -0.18
CA VAL A 57 -13.18 -16.04 -1.11
C VAL A 57 -12.46 -15.43 -2.31
N TYR A 58 -11.32 -16.00 -2.66
CA TYR A 58 -10.55 -15.63 -3.83
C TYR A 58 -9.94 -16.87 -4.50
N TYR A 59 -10.17 -17.05 -5.79
CA TYR A 59 -9.78 -18.27 -6.52
C TYR A 59 -10.21 -19.56 -5.79
N SER A 60 -11.47 -19.67 -5.42
CA SER A 60 -12.02 -20.80 -4.66
C SER A 60 -11.33 -21.11 -3.32
N THR A 61 -10.54 -20.18 -2.82
CA THR A 61 -9.84 -20.29 -1.54
C THR A 61 -10.48 -19.36 -0.54
N LEU A 62 -10.90 -19.89 0.62
CA LEU A 62 -11.34 -19.07 1.74
C LEU A 62 -10.10 -18.49 2.43
N ILE A 63 -10.00 -17.17 2.40
CA ILE A 63 -8.92 -16.41 3.00
C ILE A 63 -9.47 -15.62 4.19
N ARG A 64 -8.78 -15.69 5.33
CA ARG A 64 -9.15 -14.96 6.54
C ARG A 64 -8.11 -13.91 6.85
N LEU A 65 -8.56 -12.74 7.29
CA LEU A 65 -7.69 -11.69 7.79
C LEU A 65 -7.41 -11.93 9.27
N ARG A 66 -6.14 -12.15 9.58
CA ARG A 66 -5.63 -12.39 10.94
C ARG A 66 -4.91 -11.16 11.45
N GLU A 67 -5.10 -10.83 12.73
CA GLU A 67 -4.34 -9.77 13.41
C GLU A 67 -3.35 -10.42 14.40
N CYS A 68 -2.09 -10.00 14.35
CA CYS A 68 -1.04 -10.47 15.26
C CYS A 68 -1.28 -9.99 16.69
N ALA A 69 -1.10 -10.89 17.66
CA ALA A 69 -1.20 -10.57 19.08
C ALA A 69 -0.07 -9.63 19.54
N ASN A 70 1.12 -9.80 18.98
CA ASN A 70 2.32 -9.08 19.38
C ASN A 70 2.52 -7.78 18.59
N CYS A 71 2.82 -7.84 17.29
CA CYS A 71 3.19 -6.65 16.52
C CYS A 71 1.99 -5.88 15.95
N GLY A 72 0.81 -6.50 15.86
CA GLY A 72 -0.40 -5.88 15.30
C GLY A 72 -0.44 -5.85 13.77
N LEU A 73 0.43 -6.61 13.08
CA LEU A 73 0.32 -6.81 11.64
C LEU A 73 -0.98 -7.57 11.35
N ILE A 74 -1.66 -7.17 10.29
CA ILE A 74 -2.84 -7.88 9.78
C ILE A 74 -2.43 -8.54 8.47
N TRP A 75 -2.72 -9.84 8.32
CA TRP A 75 -2.37 -10.59 7.12
C TRP A 75 -3.48 -11.50 6.64
N ALA A 76 -3.44 -11.85 5.37
CA ALA A 76 -4.24 -12.91 4.78
C ALA A 76 -3.64 -14.27 5.19
N ASP A 77 -4.44 -15.19 5.74
CA ASP A 77 -3.96 -16.49 6.25
C ASP A 77 -3.67 -17.52 5.14
N ALA A 78 -3.72 -17.08 3.89
CA ALA A 78 -3.32 -17.89 2.75
C ALA A 78 -2.65 -17.02 1.68
N LYS A 79 -1.54 -17.53 1.12
CA LYS A 79 -0.80 -16.90 0.04
C LYS A 79 -1.10 -17.61 -1.27
N LEU A 80 -1.50 -16.84 -2.27
CA LEU A 80 -1.72 -17.36 -3.62
C LEU A 80 -0.39 -17.61 -4.34
N PRO A 81 -0.34 -18.59 -5.27
CA PRO A 81 0.85 -18.83 -6.08
C PRO A 81 1.27 -17.59 -6.88
N PRO A 82 2.59 -17.39 -7.09
CA PRO A 82 3.11 -16.27 -7.88
C PRO A 82 2.50 -16.18 -9.28
N SER A 83 2.18 -17.31 -9.92
CA SER A 83 1.54 -17.34 -11.24
C SER A 83 0.13 -16.72 -11.28
N VAL A 84 -0.60 -16.73 -10.15
CA VAL A 84 -1.91 -16.09 -10.02
C VAL A 84 -1.74 -14.59 -9.82
N VAL A 85 -0.82 -14.22 -8.94
CA VAL A 85 -0.50 -12.83 -8.63
C VAL A 85 0.12 -12.13 -9.85
N GLY A 86 1.02 -12.80 -10.56
CA GLY A 86 1.66 -12.29 -11.79
C GLY A 86 0.64 -11.94 -12.87
N ARG A 87 -0.35 -12.81 -13.15
CA ARG A 87 -1.42 -12.51 -14.13
C ARG A 87 -2.26 -11.27 -13.75
N HIS A 88 -2.41 -10.98 -12.46
CA HIS A 88 -3.05 -9.74 -12.02
C HIS A 88 -2.21 -8.53 -12.41
N PHE A 89 -0.91 -8.57 -12.10
CA PHE A 89 0.01 -7.47 -12.42
C PHE A 89 0.15 -7.25 -13.92
N ASP A 90 0.30 -8.29 -14.72
CA ASP A 90 0.35 -8.19 -16.18
C ASP A 90 -0.88 -7.46 -16.75
N ARG A 91 -2.05 -7.67 -16.14
CA ARG A 91 -3.29 -7.00 -16.57
C ARG A 91 -3.32 -5.53 -16.16
N VAL A 92 -2.89 -5.23 -14.93
CA VAL A 92 -2.91 -3.87 -14.37
C VAL A 92 -1.86 -2.99 -15.05
N TYR A 93 -0.68 -3.54 -15.35
CA TYR A 93 0.42 -2.79 -15.96
C TYR A 93 0.30 -2.61 -17.49
N LYS A 94 -0.56 -3.37 -18.16
CA LYS A 94 -0.83 -3.18 -19.60
C LYS A 94 -1.49 -1.84 -19.92
N ASP A 95 -2.23 -1.25 -18.99
CA ASP A 95 -2.96 -0.02 -19.21
C ASP A 95 -2.21 1.19 -18.63
N ASP A 96 -1.38 1.84 -19.46
CA ASP A 96 -0.68 3.08 -19.10
C ASP A 96 -1.65 4.21 -18.71
N LEU A 97 -2.86 4.22 -19.27
CA LEU A 97 -3.90 5.19 -18.91
C LEU A 97 -4.33 5.06 -17.45
N TYR A 98 -4.34 3.84 -16.93
CA TYR A 98 -4.64 3.61 -15.51
C TYR A 98 -3.60 4.27 -14.61
N PHE A 99 -2.31 4.08 -14.90
CA PHE A 99 -1.25 4.68 -14.11
C PHE A 99 -1.24 6.20 -14.19
N VAL A 100 -1.32 6.76 -15.40
CA VAL A 100 -1.18 8.20 -15.60
C VAL A 100 -2.45 8.96 -15.22
N LYS A 101 -3.62 8.50 -15.64
CA LYS A 101 -4.89 9.21 -15.37
C LYS A 101 -5.46 8.92 -14.01
N ALA A 102 -5.54 7.64 -13.62
CA ALA A 102 -6.15 7.25 -12.35
C ALA A 102 -5.29 7.66 -11.15
N ARG A 103 -3.97 7.62 -11.26
CA ARG A 103 -3.04 7.95 -10.18
C ARG A 103 -2.52 9.38 -10.21
N ARG A 104 -2.98 10.25 -11.10
CA ARG A 104 -2.44 11.61 -11.27
C ARG A 104 -2.36 12.43 -9.98
N LEU A 105 -3.41 12.39 -9.14
CA LEU A 105 -3.43 13.11 -7.86
C LEU A 105 -2.45 12.51 -6.85
N VAL A 106 -2.34 11.19 -6.83
CA VAL A 106 -1.38 10.48 -5.97
C VAL A 106 0.04 10.81 -6.38
N PHE A 107 0.35 10.70 -7.66
CA PHE A 107 1.70 10.98 -8.17
C PHE A 107 2.10 12.44 -7.98
N SER A 108 1.19 13.39 -8.24
CA SER A 108 1.47 14.81 -8.01
C SER A 108 1.76 15.09 -6.53
N HIS A 109 0.95 14.54 -5.62
CA HIS A 109 1.16 14.70 -4.18
C HIS A 109 2.46 14.04 -3.70
N MET A 110 2.74 12.82 -4.14
CA MET A 110 3.97 12.11 -3.77
C MET A 110 5.21 12.81 -4.35
N ALA A 111 5.15 13.28 -5.60
CA ALA A 111 6.26 14.01 -6.21
C ALA A 111 6.57 15.32 -5.49
N GLU A 112 5.53 16.04 -5.03
CA GLU A 112 5.69 17.23 -4.21
C GLU A 112 6.34 16.92 -2.85
N LEU A 113 5.91 15.84 -2.18
CA LEU A 113 6.54 15.40 -0.92
C LEU A 113 8.01 15.00 -1.14
N ILE A 114 8.29 14.25 -2.20
CA ILE A 114 9.67 13.83 -2.52
C ILE A 114 10.55 15.05 -2.78
N ASP A 115 10.06 16.06 -3.52
CA ASP A 115 10.78 17.32 -3.74
C ASP A 115 11.13 18.01 -2.43
N GLN A 116 10.18 18.08 -1.49
CA GLN A 116 10.40 18.70 -0.16
C GLN A 116 11.35 17.91 0.74
N LEU A 117 11.40 16.58 0.58
CA LEU A 117 12.17 15.67 1.42
C LEU A 117 13.60 15.43 0.92
N THR A 118 13.91 15.84 -0.31
CA THR A 118 15.20 15.54 -0.94
C THR A 118 16.16 16.72 -0.91
N ARG A 119 17.37 16.47 -0.45
CA ARG A 119 18.50 17.42 -0.58
C ARG A 119 18.99 17.48 -2.04
N PRO A 120 19.77 18.51 -2.41
CA PRO A 120 20.41 18.56 -3.71
C PRO A 120 21.23 17.31 -4.03
N ARG A 121 21.15 16.81 -5.25
CA ARG A 121 21.87 15.63 -5.75
C ARG A 121 21.57 14.33 -4.99
N ALA A 122 20.43 14.26 -4.30
CA ALA A 122 20.02 13.07 -3.56
C ALA A 122 19.92 11.84 -4.44
N ARG A 123 20.20 10.67 -3.86
CA ARG A 123 19.94 9.35 -4.49
C ARG A 123 18.62 8.80 -3.98
N ILE A 124 17.71 8.50 -4.89
CA ILE A 124 16.36 8.03 -4.60
C ILE A 124 16.19 6.62 -5.14
N LEU A 125 15.66 5.72 -4.30
CA LEU A 125 15.21 4.40 -4.72
C LEU A 125 13.67 4.33 -4.62
N ASP A 126 13.03 4.02 -5.74
CA ASP A 126 11.59 3.73 -5.80
C ASP A 126 11.38 2.22 -5.89
N VAL A 127 10.89 1.61 -4.82
CA VAL A 127 10.65 0.16 -4.75
C VAL A 127 9.24 -0.14 -5.20
N GLY A 128 9.10 -1.04 -6.18
CA GLY A 128 7.82 -1.32 -6.84
C GLY A 128 7.34 -0.15 -7.68
N GLY A 129 8.28 0.59 -8.29
CA GLY A 129 8.01 1.82 -9.04
C GLY A 129 7.35 1.59 -10.41
N ALA A 130 7.12 0.32 -10.80
CA ALA A 130 6.56 -0.07 -12.09
C ALA A 130 7.30 0.60 -13.26
N LYS A 131 6.58 1.26 -14.17
CA LYS A 131 7.15 2.00 -15.30
C LYS A 131 7.80 3.35 -14.94
N GLY A 132 7.96 3.69 -13.65
CA GLY A 132 8.66 4.88 -13.20
C GLY A 132 7.91 6.22 -13.39
N HIS A 133 6.60 6.21 -13.62
CA HIS A 133 5.83 7.45 -13.87
C HIS A 133 5.85 8.43 -12.71
N LEU A 134 5.85 7.96 -11.44
CA LEU A 134 6.03 8.81 -10.27
C LEU A 134 7.41 9.49 -10.32
N MET A 135 8.45 8.72 -10.55
CA MET A 135 9.82 9.21 -10.59
C MET A 135 10.09 10.14 -11.78
N HIS A 136 9.37 9.97 -12.89
CA HIS A 136 9.41 10.93 -13.98
C HIS A 136 8.89 12.32 -13.56
N GLN A 137 7.78 12.37 -12.79
CA GLN A 137 7.30 13.65 -12.24
C GLN A 137 8.28 14.25 -11.22
N VAL A 138 8.95 13.42 -10.41
CA VAL A 138 10.01 13.87 -9.49
C VAL A 138 11.16 14.49 -10.28
N ARG A 139 11.69 13.82 -11.32
CA ARG A 139 12.81 14.31 -12.10
C ARG A 139 12.50 15.60 -12.86
N THR A 140 11.25 15.78 -13.29
CA THR A 140 10.81 17.05 -13.90
C THR A 140 10.93 18.23 -12.92
N ARG A 141 10.71 18.02 -11.62
CA ARG A 141 10.86 19.03 -10.56
C ARG A 141 12.30 19.16 -10.08
N ARG A 142 12.99 18.02 -10.01
CA ARG A 142 14.32 17.86 -9.46
C ARG A 142 15.24 17.14 -10.46
N PRO A 143 15.73 17.85 -11.49
CA PRO A 143 16.65 17.27 -12.48
C PRO A 143 18.02 16.90 -11.90
N ASP A 144 18.34 17.39 -10.73
CA ASP A 144 19.59 17.17 -10.01
C ASP A 144 19.70 15.84 -9.28
N VAL A 145 18.57 15.14 -9.02
CA VAL A 145 18.55 13.88 -8.27
C VAL A 145 18.87 12.66 -9.13
N ARG A 146 19.45 11.64 -8.51
CA ARG A 146 19.71 10.34 -9.12
C ARG A 146 18.62 9.36 -8.71
N ILE A 147 17.96 8.76 -9.67
CA ILE A 147 16.79 7.90 -9.45
C ILE A 147 17.10 6.49 -9.89
N VAL A 148 16.83 5.52 -9.02
CA VAL A 148 16.82 4.09 -9.31
C VAL A 148 15.40 3.58 -9.12
N VAL A 149 14.86 2.86 -10.11
CA VAL A 149 13.53 2.25 -10.06
C VAL A 149 13.69 0.74 -9.93
N ASN A 150 13.10 0.17 -8.89
CA ASN A 150 13.02 -1.28 -8.74
C ASN A 150 11.58 -1.74 -9.02
N ASP A 151 11.44 -2.84 -9.74
CA ASP A 151 10.19 -3.57 -9.89
C ASP A 151 10.47 -5.04 -10.21
N ILE A 152 9.52 -5.92 -9.88
CA ILE A 152 9.61 -7.35 -10.21
C ILE A 152 9.37 -7.60 -11.69
N SER A 153 8.71 -6.70 -12.40
CA SER A 153 8.38 -6.79 -13.83
C SER A 153 9.55 -6.32 -14.69
N GLU A 154 10.13 -7.25 -15.45
CA GLU A 154 11.18 -6.95 -16.43
C GLU A 154 10.68 -5.97 -17.51
N GLU A 155 9.44 -6.13 -17.98
CA GLU A 155 8.83 -5.21 -18.94
C GLU A 155 8.78 -3.79 -18.39
N SER A 156 8.36 -3.64 -17.13
CA SER A 156 8.23 -2.33 -16.49
C SER A 156 9.58 -1.66 -16.27
N THR A 157 10.58 -2.40 -15.79
CA THR A 157 11.93 -1.86 -15.54
C THR A 157 12.64 -1.51 -16.84
N ARG A 158 12.53 -2.34 -17.88
CA ARG A 158 13.03 -2.05 -19.21
C ARG A 158 12.38 -0.79 -19.78
N TRP A 159 11.06 -0.67 -19.70
CA TRP A 159 10.32 0.51 -20.16
C TRP A 159 10.76 1.79 -19.42
N ALA A 160 10.94 1.73 -18.10
CA ALA A 160 11.42 2.87 -17.29
C ALA A 160 12.82 3.32 -17.70
N SER A 161 13.71 2.36 -18.02
CA SER A 161 15.05 2.66 -18.50
C SER A 161 15.04 3.26 -19.91
N GLU A 162 14.36 2.61 -20.87
CA GLU A 162 14.31 3.05 -22.28
C GLU A 162 13.60 4.39 -22.45
N LYS A 163 12.45 4.58 -21.74
CA LYS A 163 11.61 5.76 -21.93
C LYS A 163 12.07 6.96 -21.11
N PHE A 164 12.53 6.74 -19.91
CA PHE A 164 12.91 7.82 -18.98
C PHE A 164 14.41 7.87 -18.67
N GLY A 165 15.20 6.87 -19.09
CA GLY A 165 16.64 6.80 -18.80
C GLY A 165 16.94 6.65 -17.32
N PHE A 166 16.11 5.92 -16.57
CA PHE A 166 16.39 5.59 -15.16
C PHE A 166 17.33 4.39 -15.06
N ASP A 167 18.17 4.42 -14.04
CA ASP A 167 18.80 3.20 -13.56
C ASP A 167 17.72 2.28 -12.99
N THR A 168 17.81 0.96 -13.26
CA THR A 168 16.76 0.02 -12.84
C THR A 168 17.34 -1.21 -12.16
N ILE A 169 16.57 -1.77 -11.21
CA ILE A 169 16.85 -3.07 -10.57
C ILE A 169 15.62 -3.94 -10.82
N CYS A 170 15.77 -4.93 -11.71
CA CYS A 170 14.71 -5.91 -11.95
C CYS A 170 14.78 -7.01 -10.90
N GLY A 171 13.65 -7.29 -10.24
CA GLY A 171 13.49 -8.37 -9.30
C GLY A 171 12.84 -7.95 -7.97
N ASP A 172 12.74 -8.93 -7.08
CA ASP A 172 12.09 -8.82 -5.78
C ASP A 172 13.03 -8.28 -4.68
N ALA A 173 12.63 -8.49 -3.42
CA ALA A 173 13.43 -8.13 -2.25
C ALA A 173 14.83 -8.76 -2.25
N GLN A 174 15.01 -9.95 -2.87
CA GLN A 174 16.34 -10.59 -2.93
C GLN A 174 17.27 -9.87 -3.91
N ALA A 175 16.73 -9.32 -5.01
CA ALA A 175 17.51 -8.46 -5.90
C ALA A 175 18.00 -7.20 -5.19
N LEU A 176 17.13 -6.56 -4.39
CA LEU A 176 17.50 -5.44 -3.53
C LEU A 176 18.50 -5.82 -2.44
N ALA A 177 18.41 -7.04 -1.90
CA ALA A 177 19.36 -7.52 -0.89
C ALA A 177 20.79 -7.61 -1.42
N ARG A 178 20.97 -7.92 -2.71
CA ARG A 178 22.27 -8.01 -3.39
C ARG A 178 22.82 -6.65 -3.85
N HIS A 179 22.00 -5.60 -3.76
CA HIS A 179 22.41 -4.26 -4.20
C HIS A 179 23.13 -3.53 -3.07
N ASP A 180 24.34 -3.04 -3.37
CA ASP A 180 25.22 -2.41 -2.38
C ASP A 180 25.07 -0.86 -2.31
N GLY A 181 24.11 -0.32 -3.02
CA GLY A 181 23.85 1.12 -3.02
C GLY A 181 23.22 1.60 -1.73
N THR A 182 23.56 2.84 -1.32
CA THR A 182 22.85 3.57 -0.27
C THR A 182 22.11 4.76 -0.84
N TYR A 183 20.95 5.06 -0.26
CA TYR A 183 20.01 6.06 -0.77
C TYR A 183 19.67 7.09 0.31
N ASP A 184 19.49 8.33 -0.12
CA ASP A 184 19.04 9.42 0.75
C ASP A 184 17.53 9.33 0.98
N LEU A 185 16.79 8.77 0.01
CA LEU A 185 15.35 8.53 0.10
C LEU A 185 15.01 7.16 -0.49
N VAL A 186 14.25 6.38 0.27
CA VAL A 186 13.57 5.16 -0.24
C VAL A 186 12.08 5.39 -0.24
N VAL A 187 11.45 5.17 -1.38
CA VAL A 187 10.00 5.34 -1.61
C VAL A 187 9.34 3.98 -1.71
N LEU A 188 8.29 3.77 -0.90
CA LEU A 188 7.44 2.57 -0.88
C LEU A 188 5.99 3.00 -1.16
N SER A 189 5.70 3.31 -2.43
CA SER A 189 4.36 3.77 -2.80
C SER A 189 3.49 2.63 -3.29
N ASP A 190 2.55 2.19 -2.45
CA ASP A 190 1.59 1.12 -2.78
C ASP A 190 2.24 -0.25 -3.11
N VAL A 191 3.36 -0.59 -2.50
CA VAL A 191 4.10 -1.85 -2.74
C VAL A 191 4.12 -2.78 -1.53
N LEU A 192 4.19 -2.26 -0.30
CA LEU A 192 4.43 -3.06 0.90
C LEU A 192 3.49 -4.25 1.08
N TYR A 193 2.24 -4.11 0.71
CA TYR A 193 1.22 -5.14 0.89
C TYR A 193 1.31 -6.30 -0.13
N TYR A 194 2.26 -6.22 -1.07
CA TYR A 194 2.61 -7.30 -2.01
C TYR A 194 3.90 -8.03 -1.64
N ILE A 195 4.68 -7.52 -0.70
CA ILE A 195 5.99 -8.09 -0.34
C ILE A 195 5.81 -9.48 0.28
N ALA A 196 6.44 -10.48 -0.29
CA ALA A 196 6.24 -11.87 0.12
C ALA A 196 6.80 -12.18 1.51
N ASP A 197 7.96 -11.63 1.83
CA ASP A 197 8.64 -11.75 3.14
C ASP A 197 8.86 -10.33 3.69
N VAL A 198 7.89 -9.88 4.47
CA VAL A 198 7.90 -8.53 5.03
C VAL A 198 8.97 -8.36 6.11
N ALA A 199 9.32 -9.42 6.83
CA ALA A 199 10.34 -9.35 7.89
C ALA A 199 11.74 -9.12 7.29
N ALA A 200 12.13 -9.93 6.31
CA ALA A 200 13.39 -9.76 5.58
C ALA A 200 13.44 -8.42 4.83
N PHE A 201 12.32 -8.01 4.23
CA PHE A 201 12.25 -6.76 3.47
C PHE A 201 12.55 -5.52 4.33
N TRP A 202 12.05 -5.47 5.56
CA TRP A 202 12.36 -4.36 6.47
C TRP A 202 13.85 -4.23 6.77
N ALA A 203 14.55 -5.35 6.96
CA ALA A 203 15.99 -5.35 7.17
C ALA A 203 16.75 -4.84 5.93
N ILE A 204 16.30 -5.23 4.73
CA ILE A 204 16.88 -4.77 3.47
C ILE A 204 16.69 -3.25 3.32
N VAL A 205 15.49 -2.73 3.53
CA VAL A 205 15.19 -1.28 3.43
C VAL A 205 16.05 -0.47 4.40
N SER A 206 16.18 -0.95 5.65
CA SER A 206 17.04 -0.26 6.65
C SER A 206 18.50 -0.19 6.21
N ARG A 207 19.02 -1.26 5.60
CA ARG A 207 20.40 -1.32 5.08
C ARG A 207 20.63 -0.40 3.86
N LEU A 208 19.62 -0.28 2.99
CA LEU A 208 19.71 0.54 1.78
C LEU A 208 19.64 2.05 2.06
N LEU A 209 19.19 2.47 3.22
CA LEU A 209 19.14 3.89 3.58
C LEU A 209 20.45 4.36 4.17
N ALA A 210 20.91 5.51 3.68
CA ALA A 210 22.03 6.22 4.29
C ALA A 210 21.70 6.67 5.72
N PRO A 211 22.69 6.89 6.59
CA PRO A 211 22.46 7.55 7.87
C PRO A 211 21.78 8.92 7.67
N GLY A 212 20.68 9.16 8.36
CA GLY A 212 19.84 10.33 8.15
C GLY A 212 18.97 10.28 6.88
N GLY A 213 18.94 9.15 6.19
CA GLY A 213 18.08 8.94 5.02
C GLY A 213 16.60 8.86 5.39
N VAL A 214 15.75 9.15 4.42
CA VAL A 214 14.29 9.24 4.57
C VAL A 214 13.63 8.01 4.01
N LEU A 215 12.69 7.44 4.75
CA LEU A 215 11.77 6.41 4.28
C LEU A 215 10.38 7.02 4.07
N LEU A 216 9.89 7.00 2.84
CA LEU A 216 8.58 7.51 2.47
C LEU A 216 7.65 6.35 2.11
N ILE A 217 6.66 6.10 2.94
CA ILE A 217 5.71 5.00 2.78
C ILE A 217 4.34 5.54 2.44
N ARG A 218 3.72 5.04 1.38
CA ARG A 218 2.29 5.21 1.10
C ARG A 218 1.59 3.87 1.11
N VAL A 219 0.55 3.76 1.94
CA VAL A 219 -0.27 2.54 2.05
C VAL A 219 -1.75 2.87 2.21
N PRO A 220 -2.67 1.98 1.76
CA PRO A 220 -4.09 2.09 2.07
C PRO A 220 -4.34 2.00 3.59
N ASN A 221 -5.18 2.89 4.12
CA ASN A 221 -5.61 2.90 5.52
C ASN A 221 -6.86 2.01 5.71
N LYS A 222 -6.72 0.72 5.39
CA LYS A 222 -7.85 -0.23 5.39
C LYS A 222 -8.41 -0.53 6.77
N LEU A 223 -7.61 -0.39 7.83
CA LEU A 223 -8.10 -0.64 9.18
C LEU A 223 -9.21 0.34 9.58
N ALA A 224 -9.11 1.60 9.17
CA ALA A 224 -10.17 2.60 9.40
C ALA A 224 -11.48 2.17 8.70
N SER A 225 -11.38 1.73 7.44
CA SER A 225 -12.52 1.23 6.67
C SER A 225 -13.13 -0.03 7.29
N ILE A 226 -12.30 -0.99 7.72
CA ILE A 226 -12.76 -2.22 8.39
C ILE A 226 -13.51 -1.86 9.69
N LYS A 227 -12.95 -1.00 10.53
CA LYS A 227 -13.60 -0.57 11.78
C LYS A 227 -14.89 0.19 11.56
N PHE A 228 -14.93 1.07 10.56
CA PHE A 228 -16.15 1.79 10.19
C PHE A 228 -17.28 0.84 9.82
N CYS A 229 -17.00 -0.18 9.01
CA CYS A 229 -18.02 -1.15 8.62
C CYS A 229 -18.41 -2.11 9.74
N GLN A 230 -17.48 -2.46 10.64
CA GLN A 230 -17.82 -3.18 11.86
C GLN A 230 -18.77 -2.35 12.75
N GLY A 231 -18.54 -1.04 12.85
CA GLY A 231 -19.45 -0.12 13.57
C GLY A 231 -20.83 -0.05 12.92
N LEU A 232 -20.91 0.05 11.60
CA LEU A 232 -22.19 0.01 10.87
C LEU A 232 -22.93 -1.32 11.06
N LYS A 233 -22.22 -2.46 11.07
CA LYS A 233 -22.80 -3.77 11.37
C LYS A 233 -23.42 -3.82 12.75
N LEU A 234 -22.70 -3.30 13.74
CA LEU A 234 -23.18 -3.26 15.13
C LEU A 234 -24.41 -2.37 15.28
N ALA A 235 -24.37 -1.19 14.69
CA ALA A 235 -25.52 -0.25 14.69
C ALA A 235 -26.73 -0.83 13.96
N GLY A 236 -26.54 -1.45 12.79
CA GLY A 236 -27.62 -2.09 12.04
C GLY A 236 -28.28 -3.25 12.79
N ARG A 237 -27.49 -4.07 13.49
CA ARG A 237 -28.02 -5.13 14.36
C ARG A 237 -28.85 -4.55 15.52
N ALA A 238 -28.42 -3.45 16.11
CA ALA A 238 -29.14 -2.80 17.22
C ALA A 238 -30.52 -2.27 16.79
N VAL A 239 -30.70 -1.89 15.52
CA VAL A 239 -31.98 -1.40 14.97
C VAL A 239 -32.71 -2.43 14.10
N GLY A 240 -32.29 -3.69 14.13
CA GLY A 240 -32.95 -4.79 13.39
C GLY A 240 -32.83 -4.71 11.86
N VAL A 241 -31.93 -3.87 11.35
CA VAL A 241 -31.71 -3.72 9.91
C VAL A 241 -30.63 -4.68 9.45
N HIS A 242 -31.03 -5.78 8.81
CA HIS A 242 -30.13 -6.72 8.13
C HIS A 242 -30.02 -6.36 6.64
N ASN A 243 -29.12 -5.47 6.31
CA ASN A 243 -28.83 -5.12 4.92
C ASN A 243 -27.57 -5.84 4.47
N GLY A 244 -27.53 -6.32 3.21
CA GLY A 244 -26.34 -6.92 2.59
C GLY A 244 -25.10 -6.01 2.55
N LEU A 245 -25.24 -4.71 2.83
CA LEU A 245 -24.13 -3.79 3.11
C LEU A 245 -23.35 -4.17 4.39
N GLN A 246 -24.00 -4.80 5.36
CA GLN A 246 -23.40 -5.16 6.65
C GLN A 246 -22.39 -6.29 6.53
N ASP A 247 -22.51 -7.13 5.52
CA ASP A 247 -21.69 -8.31 5.32
C ASP A 247 -20.54 -8.09 4.32
N ARG A 248 -20.55 -6.96 3.63
CA ARG A 248 -19.45 -6.58 2.76
C ARG A 248 -18.26 -6.17 3.62
N VAL A 249 -17.14 -6.93 3.54
CA VAL A 249 -15.84 -6.39 3.95
C VAL A 249 -15.49 -5.33 2.94
N PRO A 250 -15.56 -4.04 3.29
CA PRO A 250 -15.39 -3.01 2.29
C PRO A 250 -13.95 -3.00 1.82
N CYS A 251 -13.80 -3.07 0.53
CA CYS A 251 -12.59 -2.65 -0.18
C CYS A 251 -11.32 -3.40 0.21
N PHE A 252 -11.40 -4.71 0.47
CA PHE A 252 -10.21 -5.52 0.53
C PHE A 252 -9.84 -5.96 -0.89
N ASN A 253 -8.68 -5.56 -1.38
CA ASN A 253 -8.12 -6.12 -2.59
C ASN A 253 -7.60 -7.50 -2.25
N PRO A 254 -8.12 -8.57 -2.86
CA PRO A 254 -7.73 -9.92 -2.52
C PRO A 254 -6.26 -10.24 -2.84
N GLU A 255 -5.60 -9.43 -3.65
CA GLU A 255 -4.18 -9.54 -3.96
C GLU A 255 -3.26 -9.01 -2.85
N HIS A 256 -3.80 -8.24 -1.91
CA HIS A 256 -3.03 -7.70 -0.80
C HIS A 256 -2.80 -8.78 0.25
N ILE A 257 -1.55 -9.09 0.54
CA ILE A 257 -1.19 -10.05 1.58
C ILE A 257 -1.35 -9.42 2.96
N TYR A 258 -1.11 -8.11 3.07
CA TYR A 258 -1.09 -7.39 4.35
C TYR A 258 -2.02 -6.19 4.39
N VAL A 259 -2.46 -5.86 5.61
CA VAL A 259 -3.07 -4.58 5.96
C VAL A 259 -2.21 -3.90 7.01
N PHE A 260 -1.59 -2.79 6.65
CA PHE A 260 -0.74 -2.03 7.54
C PHE A 260 -1.55 -1.01 8.34
N SER A 261 -1.53 -1.17 9.68
CA SER A 261 -2.04 -0.14 10.57
C SER A 261 -0.93 0.85 10.92
N LEU A 262 -1.29 2.09 11.25
CA LEU A 262 -0.30 3.07 11.74
C LEU A 262 0.43 2.53 12.98
N ARG A 263 -0.29 1.88 13.90
CA ARG A 263 0.30 1.28 15.11
C ARG A 263 1.39 0.24 14.77
N TYR A 264 1.14 -0.61 13.77
CA TYR A 264 2.14 -1.57 13.32
C TYR A 264 3.37 -0.85 12.74
N LEU A 265 3.16 0.10 11.81
CA LEU A 265 4.25 0.84 11.20
C LEU A 265 5.09 1.60 12.24
N GLN A 266 4.46 2.27 13.20
CA GLN A 266 5.14 2.95 14.30
C GLN A 266 6.03 2.02 15.12
N ARG A 267 5.51 0.85 15.49
CA ARG A 267 6.28 -0.15 16.24
C ARG A 267 7.44 -0.69 15.42
N ARG A 268 7.15 -1.10 14.19
CA ARG A 268 8.17 -1.74 13.34
C ARG A 268 9.28 -0.77 12.96
N LEU A 269 8.96 0.42 12.54
CA LEU A 269 9.94 1.44 12.21
C LEU A 269 10.79 1.82 13.41
N LYS A 270 10.20 1.96 14.60
CA LYS A 270 10.95 2.20 15.82
C LYS A 270 11.96 1.09 16.14
N THR A 271 11.60 -0.18 15.97
CA THR A 271 12.54 -1.31 16.20
C THR A 271 13.69 -1.34 15.20
N LEU A 272 13.54 -0.71 14.05
CA LEU A 272 14.54 -0.57 12.99
C LEU A 272 15.37 0.73 13.12
N GLY A 273 15.17 1.49 14.18
CA GLY A 273 15.91 2.74 14.42
C GLY A 273 15.37 3.95 13.66
N PHE A 274 14.17 3.87 13.10
CA PHE A 274 13.51 5.02 12.48
C PHE A 274 12.73 5.85 13.49
N GLU A 275 12.82 7.16 13.33
CA GLU A 275 11.93 8.13 13.95
C GLU A 275 10.83 8.50 12.92
N ILE A 276 9.55 8.32 13.30
CA ILE A 276 8.44 8.80 12.45
C ILE A 276 8.26 10.29 12.71
N VAL A 277 8.56 11.07 11.70
CA VAL A 277 8.49 12.54 11.77
C VAL A 277 7.14 13.08 11.31
N ARG A 278 6.42 12.32 10.46
CA ARG A 278 5.12 12.78 9.95
C ARG A 278 4.23 11.63 9.51
N VAL A 279 2.93 11.80 9.76
CA VAL A 279 1.85 10.94 9.24
C VAL A 279 0.78 11.83 8.64
N MET A 280 0.41 11.62 7.38
CA MET A 280 -0.54 12.49 6.70
C MET A 280 -1.51 11.72 5.80
N PRO A 281 -2.68 12.28 5.50
CA PRO A 281 -3.58 11.77 4.48
C PRO A 281 -2.91 11.71 3.12
N SER A 282 -3.33 10.76 2.29
CA SER A 282 -2.95 10.66 0.88
C SER A 282 -4.19 10.72 -0.01
N PRO A 283 -4.10 11.35 -1.18
CA PRO A 283 -5.20 11.36 -2.14
C PRO A 283 -5.61 9.95 -2.55
N SER A 284 -6.88 9.80 -2.89
CA SER A 284 -7.41 8.57 -3.50
C SER A 284 -7.12 8.54 -5.00
N ILE A 285 -7.20 7.33 -5.56
CA ILE A 285 -7.12 7.12 -7.02
C ILE A 285 -8.33 7.78 -7.69
N CYS A 286 -8.11 8.49 -8.80
CA CYS A 286 -9.15 9.12 -9.61
C CYS A 286 -10.07 8.08 -10.25
N ARG A 287 -11.35 8.40 -10.38
CA ARG A 287 -12.36 7.50 -10.98
C ARG A 287 -12.67 7.83 -12.44
N GLY A 288 -12.03 8.84 -13.01
CA GLY A 288 -12.20 9.26 -14.42
C GLY A 288 -13.41 10.17 -14.70
N SER A 289 -14.30 10.38 -13.74
CA SER A 289 -15.37 11.36 -13.81
C SER A 289 -14.92 12.68 -13.19
N ARG A 290 -15.07 13.80 -13.92
CA ARG A 290 -14.69 15.15 -13.43
C ARG A 290 -15.37 15.49 -12.10
N LEU A 291 -16.66 15.15 -11.96
CA LEU A 291 -17.43 15.42 -10.75
C LEU A 291 -16.92 14.53 -9.58
N ALA A 292 -16.76 13.23 -9.80
CA ALA A 292 -16.24 12.32 -8.79
C ALA A 292 -14.82 12.70 -8.35
N ASP A 293 -13.97 13.11 -9.28
CA ASP A 293 -12.60 13.54 -8.98
C ASP A 293 -12.55 14.87 -8.22
N ALA A 294 -13.47 15.81 -8.51
CA ALA A 294 -13.63 17.05 -7.76
C ALA A 294 -14.10 16.76 -6.32
N MET A 295 -15.07 15.86 -6.14
CA MET A 295 -15.53 15.41 -4.81
C MET A 295 -14.40 14.73 -4.02
N LEU A 296 -13.65 13.84 -4.64
CA LEU A 296 -12.49 13.19 -4.01
C LEU A 296 -11.43 14.21 -3.58
N THR A 297 -11.17 15.22 -4.42
CA THR A 297 -10.22 16.30 -4.10
C THR A 297 -10.72 17.16 -2.94
N GLY A 298 -12.01 17.51 -2.93
CA GLY A 298 -12.65 18.26 -1.83
C GLY A 298 -12.59 17.48 -0.52
N THR A 299 -12.97 16.20 -0.56
CA THR A 299 -12.89 15.31 0.60
C THR A 299 -11.45 15.19 1.11
N PHE A 300 -10.47 15.04 0.23
CA PHE A 300 -9.07 14.99 0.61
C PHE A 300 -8.61 16.26 1.33
N ARG A 301 -9.00 17.45 0.82
CA ARG A 301 -8.68 18.73 1.46
C ARG A 301 -9.27 18.83 2.88
N VAL A 302 -10.53 18.44 3.06
CA VAL A 302 -11.19 18.41 4.37
C VAL A 302 -10.48 17.44 5.32
N LEU A 303 -10.20 16.23 4.88
CA LEU A 303 -9.51 15.22 5.70
C LEU A 303 -8.09 15.67 6.07
N THR A 304 -7.41 16.39 5.17
CA THR A 304 -6.09 16.97 5.44
C THR A 304 -6.19 18.09 6.50
N ALA A 305 -7.20 18.95 6.41
CA ALA A 305 -7.44 19.99 7.42
C ALA A 305 -7.75 19.38 8.79
N VAL A 306 -8.62 18.37 8.86
CA VAL A 306 -8.92 17.62 10.09
C VAL A 306 -7.66 16.97 10.67
N SER A 307 -6.85 16.33 9.83
CA SER A 307 -5.58 15.73 10.27
C SER A 307 -4.64 16.77 10.88
N ARG A 308 -4.47 17.94 10.25
CA ARG A 308 -3.65 19.05 10.76
C ARG A 308 -4.20 19.58 12.08
N LEU A 309 -5.51 19.80 12.20
CA LEU A 309 -6.16 20.28 13.44
C LEU A 309 -6.01 19.29 14.60
N THR A 310 -5.88 18.01 14.32
CA THR A 310 -5.65 16.96 15.31
C THR A 310 -4.17 16.62 15.51
N TRP A 311 -3.26 17.49 15.06
CA TRP A 311 -1.80 17.27 15.15
C TRP A 311 -1.38 15.92 14.55
N GLU A 312 -1.98 15.58 13.41
CA GLU A 312 -1.75 14.33 12.67
C GLU A 312 -2.08 13.03 13.46
N ARG A 313 -2.76 13.17 14.62
CA ARG A 313 -3.18 12.01 15.43
C ARG A 313 -4.35 11.23 14.82
N LEU A 314 -5.16 11.89 13.99
CA LEU A 314 -6.34 11.29 13.36
C LEU A 314 -6.22 11.33 11.83
N THR A 315 -5.87 10.20 11.23
CA THR A 315 -5.82 10.04 9.77
C THR A 315 -7.01 9.22 9.31
N LEU A 316 -8.07 9.91 8.87
CA LEU A 316 -9.33 9.29 8.39
C LEU A 316 -9.31 9.00 6.88
N SER A 317 -8.28 9.41 6.18
CA SER A 317 -8.14 9.19 4.73
C SER A 317 -8.09 7.70 4.37
N PRO A 318 -8.63 7.30 3.20
CA PRO A 318 -8.53 5.93 2.68
C PRO A 318 -7.10 5.43 2.46
N SER A 319 -6.14 6.35 2.34
CA SER A 319 -4.70 6.05 2.26
C SER A 319 -3.92 7.03 3.13
N MET A 320 -2.79 6.58 3.66
CA MET A 320 -1.89 7.40 4.47
C MET A 320 -0.47 7.40 3.92
N VAL A 321 0.23 8.48 4.18
CA VAL A 321 1.67 8.60 3.99
C VAL A 321 2.33 8.63 5.37
N VAL A 322 3.41 7.86 5.52
CA VAL A 322 4.26 7.83 6.72
C VAL A 322 5.68 8.18 6.30
N ILE A 323 6.29 9.13 7.00
CA ILE A 323 7.66 9.59 6.78
C ILE A 323 8.48 9.21 8.00
N GLY A 324 9.53 8.41 7.77
CA GLY A 324 10.49 7.99 8.78
C GLY A 324 11.89 8.48 8.46
N LEU A 325 12.62 8.89 9.49
CA LEU A 325 14.05 9.22 9.41
C LEU A 325 14.87 8.06 9.97
N HIS A 326 15.91 7.65 9.26
CA HIS A 326 16.82 6.59 9.66
C HIS A 326 17.98 7.13 10.48
N GLY A 327 17.99 6.87 11.79
CA GLY A 327 18.97 7.40 12.72
C GLY A 327 18.71 8.87 13.11
N LYS A 328 19.46 9.37 14.08
CA LYS A 328 19.35 10.77 14.49
C LYS A 328 20.19 11.65 13.56
N GLN A 329 19.57 12.50 12.78
CA GLN A 329 20.25 13.66 12.19
C GLN A 329 20.45 14.73 13.28
N GLN A 330 21.71 15.05 13.59
CA GLN A 330 22.03 16.22 14.38
C GLN A 330 22.39 17.38 13.43
N GLY A 331 21.57 18.44 13.43
CA GLY A 331 21.86 19.66 12.71
C GLY A 331 20.62 20.48 12.31
N PRO A 332 20.75 21.82 12.16
CA PRO A 332 19.64 22.71 11.84
C PRO A 332 19.05 22.55 10.43
N GLU A 333 19.71 21.80 9.54
CA GLU A 333 19.23 21.47 8.19
C GLU A 333 18.59 20.06 8.13
N SER A 334 18.16 19.50 9.26
CA SER A 334 17.51 18.21 9.28
C SER A 334 16.17 18.25 8.51
N VAL A 335 15.83 17.16 7.84
CA VAL A 335 14.53 17.00 7.16
C VAL A 335 13.38 17.28 8.13
N ALA A 336 13.52 16.96 9.43
CA ALA A 336 12.58 17.31 10.48
C ALA A 336 12.40 18.84 10.58
N GLY A 337 13.45 19.62 10.59
CA GLY A 337 13.39 21.08 10.63
C GLY A 337 12.80 21.74 9.38
N VAL A 338 12.88 21.09 8.22
CA VAL A 338 12.19 21.54 6.99
C VAL A 338 10.70 21.28 7.05
N LEU A 339 10.29 20.16 7.65
CA LEU A 339 8.88 19.78 7.80
C LEU A 339 8.17 20.57 8.92
N GLU A 340 8.89 21.03 9.96
CA GLU A 340 8.33 21.84 11.04
C GLU A 340 8.06 23.30 10.63
N ARG A 341 8.79 23.81 9.62
CA ARG A 341 8.67 25.21 9.16
C ARG A 341 7.55 25.45 8.14
N ARG A 342 6.75 24.43 7.76
CA ARG A 342 5.64 24.51 6.83
C ARG A 342 4.36 23.79 7.35
#